data_685b34dd5ed2f4dda03f91f1876e4f9e
#
_entry.id   685b34dd5ed2f4dda03f91f1876e4f9e
#
_cell.length_a   1.000
_cell.length_b   1.000
_cell.length_c   1.000
_cell.angle_alpha   90.00
_cell.angle_beta   90.00
_cell.angle_gamma   90.00
#
_symmetry.space_group_name_H-M   'P 1'
#
loop_
_entity.id
_entity.type
_entity.pdbx_description
1 polymer ?
#
loop_
_entity_poly.entity_id
_entity_poly.type
_entity_poly.pdbx_seq_one_letter_code
_entity_poly.pdbx_strand_id
1 'polypeptide(L)'
;MKKIEAIVRPAKLEALKDAFLEAGIKGMTISQVQGCGNQHGWKEYYRGSEVIVNMLPKIMLTVVVEDDKVDSTVELICNTARTGEVGDGKIFVFPVDEVVRIRTGERGDEAI
;
A
#
# COMPACT_ATOMS: atom_id res chain seq x y z
N MET A 1 13.63 -0.33 12.00
CA MET A 1 13.09 -0.64 10.67
C MET A 1 11.61 -0.93 10.78
N LYS A 2 10.85 -0.44 9.86
CA LYS A 2 9.40 -0.67 9.80
C LYS A 2 8.99 -1.05 8.38
N LYS A 3 8.02 -1.95 8.29
CA LYS A 3 7.34 -2.28 7.03
C LYS A 3 6.08 -1.43 6.95
N ILE A 4 5.96 -0.69 5.89
CA ILE A 4 4.77 0.10 5.59
C ILE A 4 4.03 -0.59 4.47
N GLU A 5 2.78 -0.93 4.72
CA GLU A 5 1.90 -1.61 3.79
C GLU A 5 0.69 -0.72 3.54
N ALA A 6 0.51 -0.30 2.30
CA ALA A 6 -0.58 0.60 1.93
C ALA A 6 -1.51 -0.10 0.94
N ILE A 7 -2.79 -0.11 1.26
CA ILE A 7 -3.84 -0.58 0.35
C ILE A 7 -4.47 0.68 -0.25
N VAL A 8 -4.36 0.83 -1.56
CA VAL A 8 -4.75 2.05 -2.25
C VAL A 8 -5.56 1.75 -3.50
N ARG A 9 -6.18 2.78 -4.07
CA ARG A 9 -6.87 2.68 -5.36
C ARG A 9 -5.85 2.38 -6.46
N PRO A 10 -6.18 1.49 -7.41
CA PRO A 10 -5.27 1.20 -8.54
C PRO A 10 -4.86 2.45 -9.32
N ALA A 11 -5.75 3.42 -9.44
CA ALA A 11 -5.47 4.66 -10.18
C ALA A 11 -4.36 5.51 -9.55
N LYS A 12 -4.01 5.26 -8.28
CA LYS A 12 -2.96 6.02 -7.58
C LYS A 12 -1.57 5.40 -7.70
N LEU A 13 -1.46 4.22 -8.30
CA LEU A 13 -0.19 3.48 -8.32
C LEU A 13 0.93 4.27 -8.99
N GLU A 14 0.70 4.81 -10.18
CA GLU A 14 1.75 5.51 -10.92
C GLU A 14 2.23 6.76 -10.18
N ALA A 15 1.30 7.53 -9.62
CA ALA A 15 1.66 8.71 -8.83
C ALA A 15 2.47 8.34 -7.59
N LEU A 16 2.14 7.23 -6.93
CA LEU A 16 2.89 6.73 -5.77
C LEU A 16 4.30 6.26 -6.16
N LYS A 17 4.43 5.56 -7.27
CA LYS A 17 5.73 5.14 -7.78
C LYS A 17 6.64 6.34 -8.05
N ASP A 18 6.10 7.36 -8.71
CA ASP A 18 6.84 8.59 -8.98
C ASP A 18 7.24 9.31 -7.71
N ALA A 19 6.31 9.43 -6.76
CA ALA A 19 6.59 10.09 -5.47
C ALA A 19 7.67 9.36 -4.67
N PHE A 20 7.65 8.04 -4.68
CA PHE A 20 8.67 7.23 -3.99
C PHE A 20 10.03 7.37 -4.65
N LEU A 21 10.08 7.39 -5.97
CA LEU A 21 11.33 7.59 -6.70
C LEU A 21 11.95 8.95 -6.36
N GLU A 22 11.15 10.00 -6.37
CA GLU A 22 11.61 11.35 -6.01
C GLU A 22 12.09 11.44 -4.56
N ALA A 23 11.45 10.70 -3.66
CA ALA A 23 11.83 10.67 -2.25
C ALA A 23 13.05 9.78 -1.96
N GLY A 24 13.57 9.09 -2.97
CA GLY A 24 14.72 8.20 -2.80
C GLY A 24 14.38 6.86 -2.16
N ILE A 25 13.12 6.48 -2.13
CA ILE A 25 12.68 5.17 -1.64
C ILE A 25 12.82 4.19 -2.80
N LYS A 26 13.71 3.20 -2.65
CA LYS A 26 14.14 2.37 -3.78
C LYS A 26 13.44 1.04 -3.87
N GLY A 27 13.20 0.36 -2.83
CA GLY A 27 12.60 -0.98 -2.90
C GLY A 27 11.12 -0.93 -2.60
N MET A 28 10.27 -1.31 -3.53
CA MET A 28 8.86 -1.46 -3.25
C MET A 28 8.33 -2.76 -3.87
N THR A 29 7.42 -3.39 -3.16
CA THR A 29 6.73 -4.58 -3.64
C THR A 29 5.28 -4.21 -3.88
N ILE A 30 4.75 -4.61 -5.03
CA ILE A 30 3.40 -4.26 -5.44
C ILE A 30 2.62 -5.55 -5.71
N SER A 31 1.43 -5.63 -5.15
CA SER A 31 0.51 -6.75 -5.38
C SER A 31 -0.86 -6.24 -5.75
N GLN A 32 -1.53 -6.93 -6.64
CA GLN A 32 -2.93 -6.71 -6.91
C GLN A 32 -3.74 -7.50 -5.89
N VAL A 33 -4.66 -6.84 -5.21
CA VAL A 33 -5.50 -7.45 -4.19
C VAL A 33 -6.95 -7.04 -4.41
N GLN A 34 -7.85 -7.74 -3.74
CA GLN A 34 -9.25 -7.35 -3.70
C GLN A 34 -9.60 -6.99 -2.27
N GLY A 35 -10.34 -5.91 -2.11
CA GLY A 35 -10.76 -5.45 -0.81
C GLY A 35 -12.26 -5.23 -0.75
N CYS A 36 -12.80 -5.36 0.44
CA CYS A 36 -14.15 -4.94 0.77
C CYS A 36 -14.10 -4.12 2.05
N GLY A 37 -15.02 -3.18 2.19
CA GLY A 37 -15.03 -2.30 3.35
C GLY A 37 -16.21 -1.35 3.26
N ASN A 38 -15.97 -0.09 3.59
CA ASN A 38 -17.02 0.93 3.58
C ASN A 38 -17.33 1.46 2.18
N GLN A 39 -16.51 1.16 1.18
CA GLN A 39 -16.78 1.53 -0.19
C GLN A 39 -17.86 0.62 -0.77
N HIS A 40 -18.91 1.22 -1.32
CA HIS A 40 -19.98 0.45 -1.93
C HIS A 40 -19.53 -0.13 -3.27
N GLY A 41 -19.79 -1.43 -3.47
CA GLY A 41 -19.65 -2.07 -4.77
C GLY A 41 -20.92 -1.85 -5.60
N TRP A 42 -21.03 -2.60 -6.66
CA TRP A 42 -22.23 -2.59 -7.50
C TRP A 42 -23.18 -3.69 -7.06
N LYS A 43 -24.46 -3.55 -7.46
CA LYS A 43 -25.50 -4.55 -7.20
C LYS A 43 -25.61 -5.50 -8.38
N GLU A 44 -25.74 -6.76 -8.08
CA GLU A 44 -26.05 -7.81 -9.05
C GLU A 44 -27.23 -8.62 -8.58
N TYR A 45 -27.89 -9.28 -9.51
CA TYR A 45 -29.03 -10.15 -9.21
C TYR A 45 -28.66 -11.59 -9.53
N TYR A 46 -28.87 -12.47 -8.58
CA TYR A 46 -28.62 -13.89 -8.74
C TYR A 46 -29.86 -14.64 -8.32
N ARG A 47 -30.47 -15.40 -9.27
CA ARG A 47 -31.74 -16.14 -9.07
C ARG A 47 -32.85 -15.25 -8.51
N GLY A 48 -32.92 -14.00 -8.99
CA GLY A 48 -33.94 -13.06 -8.53
C GLY A 48 -33.66 -12.37 -7.22
N SER A 49 -32.55 -12.70 -6.56
CA SER A 49 -32.11 -12.04 -5.32
C SER A 49 -31.05 -11.00 -5.61
N GLU A 50 -31.17 -9.84 -4.98
CA GLU A 50 -30.16 -8.78 -5.06
C GLU A 50 -28.91 -9.19 -4.28
N VAL A 51 -27.77 -9.09 -4.93
CA VAL A 51 -26.45 -9.35 -4.31
C VAL A 51 -25.60 -8.09 -4.45
N ILE A 52 -25.02 -7.64 -3.32
CA ILE A 52 -24.11 -6.51 -3.31
C ILE A 52 -22.69 -7.06 -3.50
N VAL A 53 -22.06 -6.66 -4.61
CA VAL A 53 -20.68 -7.01 -4.89
C VAL A 53 -19.81 -5.91 -4.31
N ASN A 54 -19.07 -6.22 -3.24
CA ASN A 54 -18.23 -5.28 -2.52
C ASN A 54 -16.75 -5.64 -2.55
N MET A 55 -16.38 -6.63 -3.37
CA MET A 55 -14.98 -7.00 -3.62
C MET A 55 -14.45 -6.14 -4.76
N LEU A 56 -13.61 -5.17 -4.43
CA LEU A 56 -13.09 -4.21 -5.39
C LEU A 56 -11.58 -4.39 -5.57
N PRO A 57 -11.07 -4.19 -6.79
CA PRO A 57 -9.63 -4.25 -7.01
C PRO A 57 -8.92 -3.13 -6.27
N LYS A 58 -7.83 -3.47 -5.62
CA LYS A 58 -6.95 -2.55 -4.90
C LYS A 58 -5.51 -2.93 -5.22
N ILE A 59 -4.61 -2.03 -4.89
CA ILE A 59 -3.17 -2.28 -4.95
C ILE A 59 -2.64 -2.29 -3.53
N MET A 60 -1.84 -3.31 -3.21
CA MET A 60 -1.06 -3.34 -1.98
C MET A 60 0.38 -2.98 -2.32
N LEU A 61 0.87 -1.95 -1.71
CA LEU A 61 2.23 -1.47 -1.90
C LEU A 61 2.97 -1.60 -0.58
N THR A 62 4.14 -2.24 -0.61
CA THR A 62 4.92 -2.54 0.60
C THR A 62 6.33 -1.98 0.45
N VAL A 63 6.77 -1.26 1.47
CA VAL A 63 8.15 -0.78 1.58
C VAL A 63 8.65 -1.00 2.99
N VAL A 64 9.97 -1.15 3.14
CA VAL A 64 10.64 -1.18 4.43
C VAL A 64 11.52 0.05 4.51
N VAL A 65 11.40 0.79 5.60
CA VAL A 65 12.17 2.02 5.81
C VAL A 65 12.77 2.03 7.22
N GLU A 66 13.78 2.88 7.38
CA GLU A 66 14.38 3.16 8.69
C GLU A 66 13.35 3.87 9.58
N ASP A 67 13.49 3.74 10.89
CA ASP A 67 12.52 4.28 11.85
C ASP A 67 12.29 5.78 11.69
N ASP A 68 13.36 6.54 11.41
CA ASP A 68 13.27 7.99 11.25
C ASP A 68 12.59 8.45 9.95
N LYS A 69 12.30 7.51 9.05
CA LYS A 69 11.63 7.81 7.78
C LYS A 69 10.18 7.37 7.73
N VAL A 70 9.67 6.78 8.80
CA VAL A 70 8.31 6.25 8.81
C VAL A 70 7.28 7.36 8.61
N ASP A 71 7.35 8.42 9.42
CA ASP A 71 6.35 9.48 9.37
C ASP A 71 6.34 10.20 8.03
N SER A 72 7.51 10.50 7.48
CA SER A 72 7.60 11.15 6.17
C SER A 72 7.07 10.26 5.04
N THR A 73 7.31 8.96 5.12
CA THR A 73 6.81 8.01 4.12
C THR A 73 5.29 7.87 4.20
N VAL A 74 4.74 7.76 5.41
CA VAL A 74 3.29 7.69 5.62
C VAL A 74 2.63 8.97 5.09
N GLU A 75 3.18 10.13 5.41
CA GLU A 75 2.65 11.41 4.94
C GLU A 75 2.69 11.50 3.41
N LEU A 76 3.78 11.05 2.79
CA LEU A 76 3.92 11.00 1.33
C LEU A 76 2.81 10.16 0.70
N ILE A 77 2.54 8.98 1.25
CA ILE A 77 1.49 8.09 0.76
C ILE A 77 0.12 8.77 0.91
N CYS A 78 -0.17 9.33 2.08
CA CYS A 78 -1.44 9.99 2.32
C CYS A 78 -1.67 11.15 1.36
N ASN A 79 -0.67 12.01 1.19
CA ASN A 79 -0.79 13.17 0.32
C ASN A 79 -0.96 12.80 -1.15
N THR A 80 -0.32 11.71 -1.57
CA THR A 80 -0.38 11.26 -2.97
C THR A 80 -1.66 10.49 -3.28
N ALA A 81 -2.10 9.64 -2.36
CA ALA A 81 -3.19 8.70 -2.61
C ALA A 81 -4.57 9.21 -2.18
N ARG A 82 -4.64 10.25 -1.37
CA ARG A 82 -5.90 10.74 -0.82
C ARG A 82 -6.76 11.38 -1.89
N THR A 83 -8.02 10.99 -1.97
CA THR A 83 -9.06 11.68 -2.73
C THR A 83 -10.07 12.36 -1.81
N GLY A 84 -10.19 11.92 -0.56
CA GLY A 84 -11.21 12.35 0.38
C GLY A 84 -12.47 11.51 0.34
N GLU A 85 -12.54 10.57 -0.59
CA GLU A 85 -13.70 9.71 -0.76
C GLU A 85 -13.52 8.38 -0.05
N VAL A 86 -14.62 7.73 0.27
CA VAL A 86 -14.61 6.36 0.79
C VAL A 86 -13.92 5.45 -0.23
N GLY A 87 -13.03 4.60 0.24
CA GLY A 87 -12.26 3.68 -0.62
C GLY A 87 -10.83 4.12 -0.88
N ASP A 88 -10.38 5.20 -0.26
CA ASP A 88 -8.97 5.64 -0.38
C ASP A 88 -7.97 4.62 0.15
N GLY A 89 -8.39 3.78 1.07
CA GLY A 89 -7.57 2.72 1.61
C GLY A 89 -7.01 3.01 2.98
N LYS A 90 -6.00 2.22 3.36
CA LYS A 90 -5.37 2.30 4.70
C LYS A 90 -3.90 2.02 4.58
N ILE A 91 -3.17 2.49 5.59
CA ILE A 91 -1.75 2.24 5.75
C ILE A 91 -1.56 1.48 7.06
N PHE A 92 -0.77 0.41 7.00
CA PHE A 92 -0.38 -0.38 8.16
C PHE A 92 1.13 -0.26 8.34
N VAL A 93 1.57 -0.11 9.58
CA VAL A 93 2.99 -0.03 9.92
C VAL A 93 3.32 -1.18 10.87
N PHE A 94 4.29 -1.99 10.48
CA PHE A 94 4.72 -3.17 11.24
C PHE A 94 6.16 -3.02 11.66
N PRO A 95 6.53 -3.47 12.86
CA PRO A 95 7.94 -3.60 13.21
C PRO A 95 8.59 -4.70 12.37
N VAL A 96 9.84 -4.47 11.98
CA VAL A 96 10.65 -5.43 11.26
C VAL A 96 11.87 -5.72 12.12
N ASP A 97 12.02 -6.96 12.53
CA ASP A 97 13.13 -7.35 13.39
C ASP A 97 14.45 -7.37 12.63
N GLU A 98 14.43 -7.83 11.40
CA GLU A 98 15.64 -7.94 10.60
C GLU A 98 15.34 -7.90 9.12
N VAL A 99 16.24 -7.27 8.33
CA VAL A 99 16.24 -7.31 6.88
C VAL A 99 17.57 -7.89 6.43
N VAL A 100 17.54 -8.82 5.49
CA VAL A 100 18.73 -9.43 4.89
C VAL A 100 18.63 -9.29 3.39
N ARG A 101 19.64 -8.70 2.77
CA ARG A 101 19.73 -8.64 1.31
C ARG A 101 20.30 -9.95 0.80
N ILE A 102 19.55 -10.63 -0.02
CA ILE A 102 19.93 -11.99 -0.47
C ILE A 102 21.25 -11.95 -1.25
N ARG A 103 21.42 -10.99 -2.16
CA ARG A 103 22.61 -10.92 -3.03
C ARG A 103 23.90 -10.75 -2.24
N THR A 104 23.89 -9.92 -1.21
CA THR A 104 25.11 -9.52 -0.49
C THR A 104 25.24 -10.11 0.90
N GLY A 105 24.13 -10.57 1.49
CA GLY A 105 24.09 -10.98 2.89
C GLY A 105 24.12 -9.83 3.90
N GLU A 106 24.08 -8.57 3.42
CA GLU A 106 24.01 -7.41 4.32
C GLU A 106 22.73 -7.47 5.16
N ARG A 107 22.83 -6.94 6.38
CA ARG A 107 21.74 -6.98 7.37
C ARG A 107 21.46 -5.60 7.91
N GLY A 108 20.25 -5.43 8.44
CA GLY A 108 19.82 -4.20 9.08
C GLY A 108 19.58 -3.08 8.08
N ASP A 109 19.84 -1.84 8.49
CA ASP A 109 19.57 -0.65 7.68
C ASP A 109 20.32 -0.66 6.34
N GLU A 110 21.47 -1.28 6.30
CA GLU A 110 22.27 -1.41 5.07
C GLU A 110 21.60 -2.30 4.03
N ALA A 111 20.69 -3.16 4.45
CA ALA A 111 19.98 -4.09 3.58
C ALA A 111 18.67 -3.52 3.00
N ILE A 112 18.27 -2.36 3.47
CA ILE A 112 17.06 -1.70 2.97
C ILE A 112 17.24 -1.17 1.54
#